data_c6cd5518c5bec0b345d6323fe77b8d8e
#
_entry.id   c6cd5518c5bec0b345d6323fe77b8d8e
#
_cell.length_a   1.000
_cell.length_b   1.000
_cell.length_c   1.000
_cell.angle_alpha   90.00
_cell.angle_beta   90.00
_cell.angle_gamma   90.00
#
_symmetry.space_group_name_H-M   'P 1'
#
loop_
_entity.id
_entity.type
_entity.pdbx_description
1 polymer ?
#
loop_
_entity_poly.entity_id
_entity_poly.type
_entity_poly.pdbx_seq_one_letter_code
_entity_poly.pdbx_strand_id
1 'polypeptide(L)'
;RNQFGDSVGIYHSKMTPSARYKAWKKFRSGELKVIIGTRSAVMMPAPKLGLIIVDEEHDASYKQQEGFKFSARDIAIKRAQIIKIPIILGSATPSLRTLKLVEEKKFQTVSLTKRVTQKSPPKFSILDINEVKLVSGLAPQAIEAISQTLTQKKQAMIFINRRGFAPQFICSYCDWKAMCNSCDSSLVFHHQAARLICHRCDSAFGVPTHCPSCSKAQLSFLGTGTEQLEETLKELFPKTAIHRMDRDSTTKAGSLETILSEINNSDTGILIGTQMLIKGHDFPNLELVVTVDVDQGITSLNSSAVEEMGQQLIQVAGRAGRSDGNATVLVQSRYVNDQNLLQLKSGNYLNFAKSLMEQRQATTQPP
;
A
#
# COMPACT_ATOMS: atom_id res chain seq x y z
N ARG A 1 13.88 -0.20 23.17
CA ARG A 1 14.93 0.09 24.18
C ARG A 1 14.51 -0.30 25.60
N ASN A 2 13.25 -0.19 25.96
CA ASN A 2 12.79 -0.46 27.34
C ASN A 2 13.12 -1.89 27.85
N GLN A 3 13.22 -2.89 26.98
CA GLN A 3 13.53 -4.27 27.38
C GLN A 3 14.99 -4.69 27.16
N PHE A 4 15.69 -4.08 26.19
CA PHE A 4 17.02 -4.49 25.77
C PHE A 4 18.09 -3.39 25.98
N GLY A 5 17.70 -2.22 26.49
CA GLY A 5 18.60 -1.10 26.78
C GLY A 5 19.44 -0.64 25.59
N ASP A 6 20.72 -0.41 25.83
CA ASP A 6 21.68 0.04 24.83
C ASP A 6 22.20 -1.08 23.91
N SER A 7 21.75 -2.33 24.11
CA SER A 7 22.13 -3.45 23.23
C SER A 7 21.35 -3.48 21.91
N VAL A 8 20.45 -2.52 21.65
CA VAL A 8 19.67 -2.38 20.42
C VAL A 8 20.29 -1.32 19.51
N GLY A 9 20.65 -1.71 18.30
CA GLY A 9 21.10 -0.82 17.22
C GLY A 9 20.07 -0.63 16.12
N ILE A 10 20.18 0.50 15.43
CA ILE A 10 19.37 0.82 14.23
C ILE A 10 20.30 0.85 13.02
N TYR A 11 19.80 0.34 11.85
CA TYR A 11 20.57 0.33 10.62
C TYR A 11 19.67 0.58 9.39
N HIS A 12 19.83 1.72 8.72
CA HIS A 12 19.11 2.08 7.52
C HIS A 12 19.87 3.07 6.62
N SER A 13 19.45 3.23 5.36
CA SER A 13 20.11 4.05 4.35
C SER A 13 20.15 5.56 4.64
N LYS A 14 19.20 6.08 5.43
CA LYS A 14 19.16 7.51 5.81
C LYS A 14 20.16 7.87 6.93
N MET A 15 20.86 6.91 7.51
CA MET A 15 21.92 7.17 8.48
C MET A 15 23.18 7.71 7.78
N THR A 16 23.95 8.55 8.49
CA THR A 16 25.26 8.98 8.00
C THR A 16 26.21 7.79 7.85
N PRO A 17 27.18 7.83 6.92
CA PRO A 17 28.16 6.75 6.76
C PRO A 17 28.87 6.38 8.06
N SER A 18 29.25 7.38 8.88
CA SER A 18 29.90 7.15 10.17
C SER A 18 28.98 6.41 11.16
N ALA A 19 27.72 6.80 11.28
CA ALA A 19 26.75 6.13 12.16
C ALA A 19 26.50 4.69 11.71
N ARG A 20 26.37 4.45 10.38
CA ARG A 20 26.24 3.10 9.80
C ARG A 20 27.44 2.23 10.13
N TYR A 21 28.66 2.76 9.97
CA TYR A 21 29.88 2.04 10.28
C TYR A 21 29.96 1.72 11.79
N LYS A 22 29.64 2.64 12.67
CA LYS A 22 29.59 2.40 14.12
C LYS A 22 28.60 1.29 14.48
N ALA A 23 27.38 1.33 13.94
CA ALA A 23 26.37 0.28 14.18
C ALA A 23 26.84 -1.09 13.65
N TRP A 24 27.45 -1.13 12.45
CA TRP A 24 28.03 -2.32 11.86
C TRP A 24 29.12 -2.92 12.73
N LYS A 25 30.09 -2.10 13.18
CA LYS A 25 31.19 -2.52 14.04
C LYS A 25 30.71 -3.09 15.38
N LYS A 26 29.78 -2.41 16.05
CA LYS A 26 29.20 -2.84 17.33
C LYS A 26 28.38 -4.14 17.19
N PHE A 27 27.66 -4.32 16.09
CA PHE A 27 26.93 -5.56 15.85
C PHE A 27 27.88 -6.72 15.52
N ARG A 28 28.91 -6.49 14.72
CA ARG A 28 29.94 -7.46 14.41
C ARG A 28 30.74 -7.91 15.64
N SER A 29 31.02 -7.00 16.57
CA SER A 29 31.72 -7.34 17.85
C SER A 29 30.83 -8.07 18.84
N GLY A 30 29.50 -8.10 18.64
CA GLY A 30 28.52 -8.65 19.58
C GLY A 30 28.17 -7.70 20.74
N GLU A 31 28.60 -6.46 20.72
CA GLU A 31 28.17 -5.41 21.66
C GLU A 31 26.67 -5.12 21.51
N LEU A 32 26.16 -5.02 20.26
CA LEU A 32 24.74 -4.99 20.00
C LEU A 32 24.20 -6.41 19.90
N LYS A 33 23.14 -6.69 20.65
CA LYS A 33 22.42 -8.00 20.65
C LYS A 33 21.28 -8.03 19.65
N VAL A 34 20.67 -6.88 19.38
CA VAL A 34 19.55 -6.72 18.46
C VAL A 34 19.89 -5.62 17.46
N ILE A 35 19.63 -5.88 16.17
CA ILE A 35 19.69 -4.85 15.13
C ILE A 35 18.33 -4.73 14.48
N ILE A 36 17.80 -3.51 14.42
CA ILE A 36 16.56 -3.17 13.72
C ILE A 36 16.95 -2.38 12.48
N GLY A 37 16.42 -2.78 11.32
CA GLY A 37 16.76 -2.07 10.11
C GLY A 37 15.87 -2.40 8.91
N THR A 38 16.14 -1.71 7.81
CA THR A 38 15.48 -1.93 6.54
C THR A 38 16.16 -3.06 5.74
N ARG A 39 15.88 -3.21 4.46
CA ARG A 39 16.43 -4.28 3.58
C ARG A 39 17.90 -4.60 3.80
N SER A 40 18.73 -3.58 3.91
CA SER A 40 20.19 -3.76 4.05
C SER A 40 20.62 -4.40 5.38
N ALA A 41 19.77 -4.40 6.39
CA ALA A 41 20.08 -5.01 7.68
C ALA A 41 20.24 -6.54 7.58
N VAL A 42 19.62 -7.19 6.60
CA VAL A 42 19.76 -8.64 6.37
C VAL A 42 21.20 -9.06 6.08
N MET A 43 22.03 -8.14 5.57
CA MET A 43 23.43 -8.40 5.25
C MET A 43 24.40 -8.11 6.45
N MET A 44 23.88 -7.65 7.57
CA MET A 44 24.74 -7.31 8.73
C MET A 44 25.43 -8.55 9.31
N PRO A 45 26.75 -8.49 9.56
CA PRO A 45 27.48 -9.60 10.15
C PRO A 45 27.12 -9.75 11.64
N ALA A 46 26.63 -10.91 12.00
CA ALA A 46 26.32 -11.27 13.38
C ALA A 46 27.07 -12.54 13.79
N PRO A 47 28.01 -12.49 14.74
CA PRO A 47 28.82 -13.65 15.12
C PRO A 47 27.99 -14.80 15.72
N LYS A 48 26.92 -14.47 16.43
CA LYS A 48 26.02 -15.41 17.11
C LYS A 48 24.57 -15.08 16.81
N LEU A 49 24.21 -15.05 15.51
CA LEU A 49 22.84 -14.80 15.09
C LEU A 49 21.96 -15.99 15.52
N GLY A 50 20.94 -15.73 16.35
CA GLY A 50 20.06 -16.76 16.90
C GLY A 50 18.62 -16.68 16.36
N LEU A 51 18.21 -15.54 15.79
CA LEU A 51 16.85 -15.34 15.29
C LEU A 51 16.84 -14.24 14.22
N ILE A 52 16.04 -14.44 13.19
CA ILE A 52 15.69 -13.40 12.22
C ILE A 52 14.18 -13.18 12.28
N ILE A 53 13.75 -11.90 12.31
CA ILE A 53 12.34 -11.51 12.23
C ILE A 53 12.19 -10.60 11.02
N VAL A 54 11.24 -10.94 10.14
CA VAL A 54 10.83 -10.13 8.99
C VAL A 54 9.39 -9.72 9.24
N ASP A 55 9.20 -8.47 9.60
CA ASP A 55 7.88 -7.90 9.82
C ASP A 55 7.28 -7.42 8.50
N GLU A 56 5.94 -7.52 8.34
CA GLU A 56 5.23 -7.22 7.08
C GLU A 56 5.92 -7.89 5.86
N GLU A 57 6.14 -9.22 5.94
CA GLU A 57 6.95 -9.99 4.98
C GLU A 57 6.48 -9.86 3.53
N HIS A 58 5.19 -9.55 3.33
CA HIS A 58 4.57 -9.33 2.04
C HIS A 58 4.97 -8.01 1.37
N ASP A 59 5.59 -7.07 2.13
CA ASP A 59 5.87 -5.74 1.59
C ASP A 59 6.88 -5.79 0.44
N ALA A 60 6.45 -5.28 -0.72
CA ALA A 60 7.30 -5.21 -1.91
C ALA A 60 8.58 -4.38 -1.72
N SER A 61 8.67 -3.54 -0.65
CA SER A 61 9.89 -2.80 -0.33
C SER A 61 11.07 -3.70 0.05
N TYR A 62 10.82 -4.97 0.40
CA TYR A 62 11.89 -5.95 0.59
C TYR A 62 12.59 -6.35 -0.71
N LYS A 63 11.97 -6.12 -1.87
CA LYS A 63 12.58 -6.35 -3.18
C LYS A 63 13.28 -5.07 -3.67
N GLN A 64 14.59 -5.14 -3.86
CA GLN A 64 15.37 -4.05 -4.45
C GLN A 64 15.13 -3.98 -5.95
N GLN A 65 14.72 -2.80 -6.43
CA GLN A 65 14.39 -2.58 -7.85
C GLN A 65 15.58 -2.03 -8.64
N GLU A 66 16.44 -1.24 -7.99
CA GLU A 66 17.58 -0.54 -8.59
C GLU A 66 18.89 -1.20 -8.22
N GLY A 67 19.86 -1.15 -9.13
CA GLY A 67 21.19 -1.75 -8.94
C GLY A 67 21.14 -3.27 -8.84
N PHE A 68 21.83 -3.83 -7.86
CA PHE A 68 21.80 -5.27 -7.60
C PHE A 68 20.44 -5.70 -7.07
N LYS A 69 19.65 -6.38 -7.89
CA LYS A 69 18.28 -6.80 -7.57
C LYS A 69 18.29 -8.01 -6.65
N PHE A 70 17.71 -7.86 -5.45
CA PHE A 70 17.56 -8.95 -4.49
C PHE A 70 16.29 -8.78 -3.64
N SER A 71 15.84 -9.87 -3.06
CA SER A 71 14.78 -9.88 -2.05
C SER A 71 15.39 -10.08 -0.67
N ALA A 72 15.28 -9.08 0.20
CA ALA A 72 15.82 -9.19 1.55
C ALA A 72 15.09 -10.26 2.37
N ARG A 73 13.78 -10.47 2.13
CA ARG A 73 13.02 -11.58 2.72
C ARG A 73 13.61 -12.93 2.33
N ASP A 74 13.86 -13.16 1.04
CA ASP A 74 14.35 -14.44 0.56
C ASP A 74 15.80 -14.70 1.03
N ILE A 75 16.63 -13.64 1.10
CA ILE A 75 17.95 -13.73 1.71
C ILE A 75 17.86 -14.07 3.19
N ALA A 76 16.93 -13.46 3.94
CA ALA A 76 16.70 -13.76 5.35
C ALA A 76 16.35 -15.24 5.56
N ILE A 77 15.42 -15.78 4.75
CA ILE A 77 15.04 -17.19 4.77
C ILE A 77 16.26 -18.08 4.47
N LYS A 78 17.00 -17.79 3.39
CA LYS A 78 18.17 -18.59 3.01
C LYS A 78 19.27 -18.51 4.06
N ARG A 79 19.52 -17.35 4.62
CA ARG A 79 20.49 -17.14 5.71
C ARG A 79 20.12 -17.97 6.93
N ALA A 80 18.86 -17.90 7.38
CA ALA A 80 18.38 -18.69 8.52
C ALA A 80 18.54 -20.20 8.28
N GLN A 81 18.23 -20.67 7.06
CA GLN A 81 18.41 -22.06 6.66
C GLN A 81 19.88 -22.51 6.72
N ILE A 82 20.81 -21.69 6.19
CA ILE A 82 22.24 -22.03 6.15
C ILE A 82 22.83 -22.17 7.55
N ILE A 83 22.51 -21.21 8.44
CA ILE A 83 23.05 -21.21 9.82
C ILE A 83 22.17 -21.97 10.80
N LYS A 84 21.10 -22.58 10.33
CA LYS A 84 20.15 -23.45 11.10
C LYS A 84 19.54 -22.72 12.32
N ILE A 85 19.04 -21.53 12.13
CA ILE A 85 18.33 -20.74 13.15
C ILE A 85 16.87 -20.54 12.76
N PRO A 86 15.98 -20.26 13.72
CA PRO A 86 14.61 -19.89 13.43
C PRO A 86 14.51 -18.55 12.69
N ILE A 87 13.48 -18.44 11.83
CA ILE A 87 13.06 -17.21 11.21
C ILE A 87 11.56 -17.05 11.44
N ILE A 88 11.13 -15.82 11.73
CA ILE A 88 9.71 -15.46 11.88
C ILE A 88 9.37 -14.50 10.74
N LEU A 89 8.36 -14.86 9.95
CA LEU A 89 7.76 -14.02 8.94
C LEU A 89 6.41 -13.53 9.48
N GLY A 90 6.35 -12.26 9.87
CA GLY A 90 5.14 -11.63 10.42
C GLY A 90 4.35 -10.91 9.33
N SER A 91 3.04 -11.14 9.27
CA SER A 91 2.12 -10.39 8.42
C SER A 91 0.67 -10.59 8.83
N ALA A 92 -0.15 -9.53 8.70
CA ALA A 92 -1.60 -9.64 8.74
C ALA A 92 -2.18 -10.13 7.40
N THR A 93 -1.42 -9.94 6.32
CA THR A 93 -1.77 -10.27 4.93
C THR A 93 -0.59 -10.98 4.25
N PRO A 94 -0.26 -12.22 4.69
CA PRO A 94 0.91 -12.92 4.18
C PRO A 94 0.85 -13.11 2.67
N SER A 95 2.03 -13.05 2.03
CA SER A 95 2.13 -13.22 0.58
C SER A 95 1.68 -14.62 0.14
N LEU A 96 1.09 -14.74 -1.06
CA LEU A 96 0.67 -16.05 -1.61
C LEU A 96 1.83 -17.03 -1.64
N ARG A 97 3.04 -16.54 -1.94
CA ARG A 97 4.24 -17.35 -1.92
C ARG A 97 4.54 -17.94 -0.52
N THR A 98 4.36 -17.16 0.54
CA THR A 98 4.53 -17.65 1.92
C THR A 98 3.43 -18.64 2.28
N LEU A 99 2.17 -18.38 1.90
CA LEU A 99 1.06 -19.30 2.12
C LEU A 99 1.28 -20.63 1.39
N LYS A 100 1.81 -20.58 0.17
CA LYS A 100 2.16 -21.81 -0.57
C LYS A 100 3.21 -22.66 0.15
N LEU A 101 4.23 -22.02 0.73
CA LEU A 101 5.25 -22.73 1.52
C LEU A 101 4.66 -23.33 2.82
N VAL A 102 3.62 -22.73 3.37
CA VAL A 102 2.86 -23.31 4.50
C VAL A 102 2.07 -24.55 4.05
N GLU A 103 1.33 -24.47 2.92
CA GLU A 103 0.63 -25.63 2.34
C GLU A 103 1.58 -26.80 2.06
N GLU A 104 2.76 -26.51 1.56
CA GLU A 104 3.82 -27.48 1.29
C GLU A 104 4.52 -27.98 2.59
N LYS A 105 4.06 -27.56 3.76
CA LYS A 105 4.62 -27.92 5.08
C LYS A 105 6.10 -27.52 5.26
N LYS A 106 6.57 -26.55 4.49
CA LYS A 106 7.93 -25.99 4.62
C LYS A 106 8.04 -24.95 5.72
N PHE A 107 6.90 -24.31 6.07
CA PHE A 107 6.76 -23.38 7.18
C PHE A 107 5.66 -23.84 8.13
N GLN A 108 5.84 -23.53 9.42
CA GLN A 108 4.80 -23.65 10.43
C GLN A 108 4.05 -22.33 10.56
N THR A 109 2.75 -22.39 10.82
CA THR A 109 1.91 -21.21 11.03
C THR A 109 1.57 -21.04 12.48
N VAL A 110 1.73 -19.81 12.98
CA VAL A 110 1.22 -19.37 14.28
C VAL A 110 0.22 -18.26 14.02
N SER A 111 -1.03 -18.47 14.38
CA SER A 111 -2.12 -17.51 14.15
C SER A 111 -2.46 -16.74 15.43
N LEU A 112 -2.35 -15.41 15.38
CA LEU A 112 -2.80 -14.51 16.44
C LEU A 112 -4.24 -14.07 16.12
N THR A 113 -5.22 -14.84 16.57
CA THR A 113 -6.64 -14.66 16.22
C THR A 113 -7.36 -13.65 17.11
N LYS A 114 -6.85 -13.40 18.32
CA LYS A 114 -7.46 -12.45 19.25
C LYS A 114 -7.00 -11.04 18.92
N ARG A 115 -7.95 -10.17 18.54
CA ARG A 115 -7.68 -8.73 18.43
C ARG A 115 -7.41 -8.15 19.82
N VAL A 116 -6.47 -7.22 19.94
CA VAL A 116 -6.20 -6.49 21.19
C VAL A 116 -7.45 -5.72 21.64
N THR A 117 -8.19 -5.15 20.67
CA THR A 117 -9.51 -4.57 20.90
C THR A 117 -10.57 -5.61 20.52
N GLN A 118 -11.44 -6.02 21.45
CA GLN A 118 -12.51 -7.01 21.22
C GLN A 118 -13.66 -6.49 20.34
N LYS A 119 -13.37 -5.63 19.35
CA LYS A 119 -14.34 -4.91 18.54
C LYS A 119 -14.60 -5.60 17.20
N SER A 120 -15.79 -5.36 16.65
CA SER A 120 -16.20 -5.91 15.36
C SER A 120 -15.28 -5.43 14.23
N PRO A 121 -15.01 -6.26 13.22
CA PRO A 121 -14.28 -5.83 12.03
C PRO A 121 -15.08 -4.76 11.28
N PRO A 122 -14.41 -3.84 10.56
CA PRO A 122 -15.10 -2.85 9.76
C PRO A 122 -15.96 -3.51 8.67
N LYS A 123 -17.08 -2.88 8.36
CA LYS A 123 -18.00 -3.36 7.31
C LYS A 123 -17.46 -2.93 5.94
N PHE A 124 -17.31 -3.89 5.04
CA PHE A 124 -16.98 -3.59 3.64
C PHE A 124 -18.25 -3.37 2.82
N SER A 125 -18.31 -2.27 2.09
CA SER A 125 -19.33 -1.95 1.12
C SER A 125 -18.69 -1.64 -0.23
N ILE A 126 -19.17 -2.28 -1.30
CA ILE A 126 -18.71 -1.99 -2.66
C ILE A 126 -19.72 -1.06 -3.31
N LEU A 127 -19.23 0.09 -3.80
CA LEU A 127 -20.02 1.11 -4.46
C LEU A 127 -19.79 1.04 -5.96
N ASP A 128 -20.87 0.84 -6.71
CA ASP A 128 -20.83 0.86 -8.17
C ASP A 128 -20.66 2.30 -8.69
N ILE A 129 -19.65 2.50 -9.53
CA ILE A 129 -19.32 3.79 -10.11
C ILE A 129 -19.46 3.82 -11.65
N ASN A 130 -20.10 2.82 -12.26
CA ASN A 130 -20.20 2.71 -13.73
C ASN A 130 -20.93 3.89 -14.37
N GLU A 131 -22.09 4.26 -13.85
CA GLU A 131 -22.93 5.33 -14.41
C GLU A 131 -22.91 6.61 -13.57
N VAL A 132 -21.85 6.80 -12.80
CA VAL A 132 -21.76 7.89 -11.83
C VAL A 132 -20.70 8.90 -12.27
N LYS A 133 -21.07 10.19 -12.32
CA LYS A 133 -20.10 11.26 -12.53
C LYS A 133 -19.26 11.45 -11.27
N LEU A 134 -17.98 11.13 -11.36
CA LEU A 134 -17.03 11.29 -10.27
C LEU A 134 -16.52 12.74 -10.17
N VAL A 135 -16.33 13.21 -8.93
CA VAL A 135 -15.68 14.48 -8.64
C VAL A 135 -14.30 14.17 -8.06
N SER A 136 -13.25 14.43 -8.80
CA SER A 136 -11.87 14.05 -8.47
C SER A 136 -11.74 12.61 -7.96
N GLY A 137 -12.36 11.66 -8.67
CA GLY A 137 -12.36 10.25 -8.34
C GLY A 137 -13.33 9.82 -7.24
N LEU A 138 -14.08 10.73 -6.65
CA LEU A 138 -15.09 10.42 -5.62
C LEU A 138 -16.50 10.39 -6.22
N ALA A 139 -17.24 9.34 -5.92
CA ALA A 139 -18.66 9.25 -6.23
C ALA A 139 -19.49 10.15 -5.28
N PRO A 140 -20.65 10.69 -5.70
CA PRO A 140 -21.52 11.49 -4.83
C PRO A 140 -21.87 10.78 -3.52
N GLN A 141 -22.14 9.48 -3.56
CA GLN A 141 -22.44 8.67 -2.37
C GLN A 141 -21.24 8.59 -1.41
N ALA A 142 -20.02 8.59 -1.92
CA ALA A 142 -18.81 8.62 -1.08
C ALA A 142 -18.62 10.00 -0.44
N ILE A 143 -18.90 11.09 -1.17
CA ILE A 143 -18.88 12.46 -0.64
C ILE A 143 -19.93 12.62 0.45
N GLU A 144 -21.13 12.07 0.26
CA GLU A 144 -22.19 12.08 1.26
C GLU A 144 -21.78 11.30 2.52
N ALA A 145 -21.21 10.11 2.37
CA ALA A 145 -20.70 9.31 3.50
C ALA A 145 -19.60 10.06 4.28
N ILE A 146 -18.69 10.76 3.60
CA ILE A 146 -17.69 11.63 4.24
C ILE A 146 -18.39 12.73 5.03
N SER A 147 -19.37 13.42 4.43
CA SER A 147 -20.14 14.49 5.11
C SER A 147 -20.83 13.99 6.38
N GLN A 148 -21.49 12.84 6.30
CA GLN A 148 -22.14 12.20 7.45
C GLN A 148 -21.14 11.85 8.56
N THR A 149 -19.97 11.32 8.21
CA THR A 149 -18.91 11.00 9.17
C THR A 149 -18.41 12.24 9.89
N LEU A 150 -18.19 13.33 9.16
CA LEU A 150 -17.73 14.60 9.73
C LEU A 150 -18.78 15.24 10.67
N THR A 151 -20.07 15.14 10.33
CA THR A 151 -21.16 15.64 11.20
C THR A 151 -21.25 14.88 12.52
N GLN A 152 -20.85 13.61 12.55
CA GLN A 152 -20.73 12.77 13.75
C GLN A 152 -19.45 13.05 14.56
N LYS A 153 -18.67 14.07 14.20
CA LYS A 153 -17.37 14.40 14.82
C LYS A 153 -16.39 13.23 14.75
N LYS A 154 -16.33 12.59 13.59
CA LYS A 154 -15.40 11.47 13.31
C LYS A 154 -14.51 11.79 12.11
N GLN A 155 -13.48 10.97 11.91
CA GLN A 155 -12.53 11.12 10.83
C GLN A 155 -12.87 10.21 9.66
N ALA A 156 -12.67 10.73 8.44
CA ALA A 156 -12.72 9.96 7.20
C ALA A 156 -11.34 9.86 6.56
N MET A 157 -11.01 8.72 5.99
CA MET A 157 -9.77 8.49 5.24
C MET A 157 -10.12 8.21 3.78
N ILE A 158 -9.42 8.90 2.87
CA ILE A 158 -9.49 8.59 1.45
C ILE A 158 -8.18 7.93 1.08
N PHE A 159 -8.26 6.63 0.83
CA PHE A 159 -7.13 5.81 0.47
C PHE A 159 -7.06 5.66 -1.05
N ILE A 160 -5.98 6.18 -1.64
CA ILE A 160 -5.72 6.03 -3.07
C ILE A 160 -4.85 4.79 -3.25
N ASN A 161 -5.42 3.78 -3.90
CA ASN A 161 -4.73 2.52 -4.19
C ASN A 161 -3.70 2.71 -5.31
N ARG A 162 -2.69 3.55 -5.04
CA ARG A 162 -1.67 3.89 -6.03
C ARG A 162 -0.32 3.30 -5.64
N ARG A 163 0.10 2.23 -6.31
CA ARG A 163 1.51 1.84 -6.39
C ARG A 163 2.02 2.06 -7.80
N GLY A 164 2.98 2.98 -7.95
CA GLY A 164 3.85 3.03 -9.12
C GLY A 164 3.19 3.28 -10.48
N PHE A 165 1.88 3.45 -10.51
CA PHE A 165 1.16 3.84 -11.71
C PHE A 165 1.08 5.35 -11.72
N ALA A 166 2.05 5.97 -12.39
CA ALA A 166 1.85 7.32 -12.85
C ALA A 166 0.56 7.38 -13.67
N PRO A 167 -0.11 8.53 -13.71
CA PRO A 167 -1.42 8.65 -14.33
C PRO A 167 -1.39 8.09 -15.74
N GLN A 168 -2.26 7.10 -16.00
CA GLN A 168 -2.47 6.61 -17.36
C GLN A 168 -3.11 7.72 -18.17
N PHE A 169 -2.62 7.93 -19.37
CA PHE A 169 -3.20 8.89 -20.27
C PHE A 169 -4.29 8.21 -21.09
N ILE A 170 -5.52 8.67 -20.94
CA ILE A 170 -6.72 8.04 -21.53
C ILE A 170 -7.59 9.06 -22.24
N CYS A 171 -8.45 8.57 -23.13
CA CYS A 171 -9.56 9.33 -23.67
C CYS A 171 -10.83 9.06 -22.86
N SER A 172 -11.41 10.10 -22.25
CA SER A 172 -12.65 9.99 -21.48
C SER A 172 -13.90 9.77 -22.34
N TYR A 173 -13.77 9.82 -23.67
CA TYR A 173 -14.88 9.59 -24.60
C TYR A 173 -14.95 8.15 -25.12
N CYS A 174 -13.80 7.52 -25.45
CA CYS A 174 -13.78 6.18 -26.06
C CYS A 174 -12.91 5.19 -25.29
N ASP A 175 -12.50 5.52 -24.07
CA ASP A 175 -11.66 4.70 -23.18
C ASP A 175 -10.33 4.26 -23.81
N TRP A 176 -9.88 4.92 -24.89
CA TRP A 176 -8.55 4.70 -25.44
C TRP A 176 -7.49 4.97 -24.37
N LYS A 177 -6.52 4.08 -24.28
CA LYS A 177 -5.39 4.18 -23.32
C LYS A 177 -4.08 4.33 -24.08
N ALA A 178 -3.21 5.19 -23.60
CA ALA A 178 -1.86 5.33 -24.14
C ALA A 178 -1.03 4.08 -23.83
N MET A 179 -0.77 3.29 -24.86
CA MET A 179 0.02 2.08 -24.78
C MET A 179 1.35 2.26 -25.53
N CYS A 180 2.38 1.56 -25.09
CA CYS A 180 3.67 1.56 -25.75
C CYS A 180 3.63 0.73 -27.03
N ASN A 181 3.98 1.34 -28.16
CA ASN A 181 3.99 0.65 -29.45
C ASN A 181 5.08 -0.45 -29.56
N SER A 182 6.04 -0.47 -28.61
CA SER A 182 7.17 -1.42 -28.66
C SER A 182 6.96 -2.65 -27.77
N CYS A 183 6.12 -2.57 -26.71
CA CYS A 183 5.98 -3.67 -25.74
C CYS A 183 4.58 -3.75 -25.09
N ASP A 184 3.58 -3.05 -25.62
CA ASP A 184 2.19 -3.05 -25.19
C ASP A 184 1.95 -2.74 -23.70
N SER A 185 2.94 -2.16 -23.01
CA SER A 185 2.78 -1.68 -21.65
C SER A 185 2.13 -0.31 -21.64
N SER A 186 1.39 0.00 -20.58
CA SER A 186 0.82 1.35 -20.39
C SER A 186 1.91 2.41 -20.32
N LEU A 187 1.71 3.52 -21.01
CA LEU A 187 2.59 4.68 -20.95
C LEU A 187 2.26 5.55 -19.75
N VAL A 188 3.29 6.14 -19.20
CA VAL A 188 3.27 6.96 -18.00
C VAL A 188 3.65 8.40 -18.36
N PHE A 189 2.88 9.36 -17.90
CA PHE A 189 3.20 10.76 -18.10
C PHE A 189 4.19 11.27 -17.04
N HIS A 190 5.29 11.82 -17.50
CA HIS A 190 6.31 12.47 -16.68
C HIS A 190 6.17 13.98 -16.78
N HIS A 191 5.68 14.63 -15.73
CA HIS A 191 5.44 16.07 -15.69
C HIS A 191 6.69 16.90 -16.02
N GLN A 192 7.85 16.57 -15.45
CA GLN A 192 9.11 17.28 -15.67
C GLN A 192 9.61 17.17 -17.11
N ALA A 193 9.39 16.03 -17.76
CA ALA A 193 9.80 15.79 -19.13
C ALA A 193 8.72 16.16 -20.17
N ALA A 194 7.49 16.44 -19.73
CA ALA A 194 6.29 16.64 -20.57
C ALA A 194 6.13 15.53 -21.64
N ARG A 195 6.42 14.27 -21.28
CA ARG A 195 6.40 13.11 -22.18
C ARG A 195 5.73 11.90 -21.54
N LEU A 196 5.21 11.03 -22.40
CA LEU A 196 4.75 9.69 -22.05
C LEU A 196 5.95 8.74 -22.15
N ILE A 197 6.30 8.04 -21.06
CA ILE A 197 7.45 7.12 -21.00
C ILE A 197 6.96 5.72 -20.65
N CYS A 198 7.50 4.73 -21.34
CA CYS A 198 7.28 3.32 -21.01
C CYS A 198 8.29 2.87 -19.96
N HIS A 199 7.84 2.48 -18.78
CA HIS A 199 8.74 1.97 -17.72
C HIS A 199 9.22 0.51 -17.93
N ARG A 200 8.83 -0.11 -19.05
CA ARG A 200 9.29 -1.46 -19.39
C ARG A 200 10.43 -1.47 -20.40
N CYS A 201 10.39 -0.59 -21.39
CA CYS A 201 11.39 -0.53 -22.47
C CYS A 201 12.04 0.86 -22.63
N ASP A 202 11.74 1.80 -21.72
CA ASP A 202 12.24 3.18 -21.68
C ASP A 202 11.93 4.03 -22.93
N SER A 203 11.07 3.54 -23.83
CA SER A 203 10.63 4.32 -25.00
C SER A 203 9.84 5.55 -24.56
N ALA A 204 10.12 6.70 -25.15
CA ALA A 204 9.47 7.97 -24.84
C ALA A 204 8.64 8.47 -26.03
N PHE A 205 7.43 8.94 -25.75
CA PHE A 205 6.46 9.42 -26.76
C PHE A 205 6.00 10.84 -26.43
N GLY A 206 5.60 11.59 -27.45
CA GLY A 206 4.92 12.87 -27.27
C GLY A 206 3.53 12.69 -26.67
N VAL A 207 3.05 13.69 -25.96
CA VAL A 207 1.66 13.71 -25.46
C VAL A 207 0.74 14.13 -26.60
N PRO A 208 -0.20 13.29 -27.05
CA PRO A 208 -1.11 13.65 -28.11
C PRO A 208 -2.10 14.72 -27.62
N THR A 209 -2.45 15.64 -28.48
CA THR A 209 -3.46 16.69 -28.23
C THR A 209 -4.88 16.20 -28.52
N HIS A 210 -5.01 15.21 -29.37
CA HIS A 210 -6.27 14.57 -29.75
C HIS A 210 -6.14 13.05 -29.61
N CYS A 211 -7.25 12.41 -29.29
CA CYS A 211 -7.28 10.96 -29.14
C CYS A 211 -6.93 10.28 -30.47
N PRO A 212 -5.91 9.39 -30.51
CA PRO A 212 -5.57 8.67 -31.73
C PRO A 212 -6.67 7.72 -32.24
N SER A 213 -7.61 7.32 -31.37
CA SER A 213 -8.69 6.39 -31.70
C SER A 213 -9.95 7.11 -32.23
N CYS A 214 -10.38 8.21 -31.57
CA CYS A 214 -11.65 8.88 -31.91
C CYS A 214 -11.49 10.34 -32.35
N SER A 215 -10.25 10.84 -32.45
CA SER A 215 -9.89 12.21 -32.86
C SER A 215 -10.48 13.34 -31.99
N LYS A 216 -11.06 13.05 -30.82
CA LYS A 216 -11.58 14.05 -29.89
C LYS A 216 -10.49 14.56 -28.96
N ALA A 217 -10.58 15.85 -28.57
CA ALA A 217 -9.63 16.47 -27.63
C ALA A 217 -9.96 16.15 -26.15
N GLN A 218 -10.59 15.02 -25.87
CA GLN A 218 -11.02 14.61 -24.52
C GLN A 218 -10.02 13.66 -23.89
N LEU A 219 -8.77 14.06 -23.89
CA LEU A 219 -7.68 13.32 -23.28
C LEU A 219 -7.47 13.80 -21.85
N SER A 220 -7.35 12.87 -20.93
CA SER A 220 -7.15 13.15 -19.50
C SER A 220 -6.21 12.11 -18.88
N PHE A 221 -5.67 12.46 -17.73
CA PHE A 221 -4.91 11.50 -16.92
C PHE A 221 -5.91 10.70 -16.09
N LEU A 222 -5.89 9.39 -16.24
CA LEU A 222 -6.64 8.50 -15.36
C LEU A 222 -5.84 8.31 -14.07
N GLY A 223 -6.45 8.61 -12.97
CA GLY A 223 -5.87 8.50 -11.63
C GLY A 223 -5.94 9.85 -10.93
N THR A 224 -6.63 9.83 -9.81
CA THR A 224 -6.77 11.01 -8.97
C THR A 224 -5.46 11.29 -8.27
N GLY A 225 -4.82 12.41 -8.56
CA GLY A 225 -3.67 12.86 -7.79
C GLY A 225 -4.09 13.24 -6.36
N THR A 226 -3.26 12.94 -5.38
CA THR A 226 -3.51 13.36 -3.98
C THR A 226 -3.70 14.87 -3.86
N GLU A 227 -3.01 15.66 -4.68
CA GLU A 227 -3.11 17.13 -4.72
C GLU A 227 -4.46 17.60 -5.23
N GLN A 228 -4.88 17.09 -6.39
CA GLN A 228 -6.19 17.44 -6.97
C GLN A 228 -7.34 17.06 -6.04
N LEU A 229 -7.23 15.89 -5.38
CA LEU A 229 -8.22 15.45 -4.42
C LEU A 229 -8.24 16.36 -3.20
N GLU A 230 -7.08 16.78 -2.69
CA GLU A 230 -6.96 17.72 -1.58
C GLU A 230 -7.64 19.07 -1.91
N GLU A 231 -7.38 19.64 -3.09
CA GLU A 231 -8.01 20.87 -3.54
C GLU A 231 -9.53 20.74 -3.60
N THR A 232 -10.03 19.70 -4.25
CA THR A 232 -11.47 19.43 -4.34
C THR A 232 -12.14 19.28 -2.96
N LEU A 233 -11.49 18.58 -2.03
CA LEU A 233 -12.04 18.40 -0.70
C LEU A 233 -12.02 19.70 0.13
N LYS A 234 -11.02 20.57 -0.07
CA LYS A 234 -11.02 21.92 0.53
C LYS A 234 -12.18 22.77 0.04
N GLU A 235 -12.57 22.63 -1.23
CA GLU A 235 -13.74 23.31 -1.78
C GLU A 235 -15.05 22.74 -1.22
N LEU A 236 -15.17 21.41 -1.15
CA LEU A 236 -16.38 20.73 -0.65
C LEU A 236 -16.55 20.87 0.87
N PHE A 237 -15.46 20.89 1.63
CA PHE A 237 -15.45 20.90 3.09
C PHE A 237 -14.55 22.02 3.65
N PRO A 238 -14.87 23.31 3.41
CA PRO A 238 -13.98 24.45 3.71
C PRO A 238 -13.70 24.67 5.21
N LYS A 239 -14.50 24.06 6.09
CA LYS A 239 -14.34 24.16 7.55
C LYS A 239 -13.66 22.94 8.18
N THR A 240 -13.23 21.97 7.36
CA THR A 240 -12.68 20.70 7.83
C THR A 240 -11.16 20.67 7.63
N ALA A 241 -10.43 20.21 8.63
CA ALA A 241 -9.00 19.97 8.49
C ALA A 241 -8.76 18.79 7.52
N ILE A 242 -7.90 19.01 6.53
CA ILE A 242 -7.54 18.00 5.53
C ILE A 242 -6.04 17.77 5.61
N HIS A 243 -5.66 16.53 5.86
CA HIS A 243 -4.26 16.10 6.03
C HIS A 243 -3.86 15.16 4.91
N ARG A 244 -2.88 15.58 4.11
CA ARG A 244 -2.31 14.75 3.04
C ARG A 244 -1.06 14.03 3.52
N MET A 245 -1.04 12.69 3.38
CA MET A 245 0.08 11.83 3.73
C MET A 245 0.53 11.02 2.51
N ASP A 246 1.39 11.61 1.72
CA ASP A 246 2.08 10.96 0.61
C ASP A 246 3.60 11.16 0.70
N ARG A 247 4.33 10.65 -0.29
CA ARG A 247 5.79 10.74 -0.29
C ARG A 247 6.27 12.19 -0.36
N ASP A 248 5.55 13.03 -1.07
CA ASP A 248 5.98 14.43 -1.33
C ASP A 248 5.70 15.31 -0.12
N SER A 249 4.54 15.15 0.54
CA SER A 249 4.18 15.90 1.74
C SER A 249 5.05 15.54 2.97
N THR A 250 5.69 14.37 2.97
CA THR A 250 6.47 13.86 4.10
C THR A 250 7.99 13.85 3.87
N THR A 251 8.50 14.59 2.88
CA THR A 251 9.94 14.64 2.58
C THR A 251 10.76 15.39 3.61
N LYS A 252 10.21 16.42 4.25
CA LYS A 252 10.90 17.20 5.27
C LYS A 252 10.97 16.43 6.59
N ALA A 253 12.11 16.46 7.24
CA ALA A 253 12.28 15.83 8.57
C ALA A 253 11.29 16.43 9.58
N GLY A 254 10.57 15.56 10.30
CA GLY A 254 9.57 15.97 11.30
C GLY A 254 8.17 16.26 10.76
N SER A 255 7.98 16.36 9.44
CA SER A 255 6.66 16.67 8.87
C SER A 255 5.63 15.55 9.13
N LEU A 256 6.07 14.31 9.11
CA LEU A 256 5.21 13.16 9.38
C LEU A 256 4.70 13.16 10.83
N GLU A 257 5.59 13.38 11.80
CA GLU A 257 5.26 13.43 13.21
C GLU A 257 4.31 14.58 13.52
N THR A 258 4.50 15.74 12.88
CA THR A 258 3.60 16.89 13.01
C THR A 258 2.21 16.57 12.49
N ILE A 259 2.09 16.04 11.25
CA ILE A 259 0.81 15.66 10.65
C ILE A 259 0.08 14.60 11.52
N LEU A 260 0.81 13.59 12.01
CA LEU A 260 0.22 12.57 12.89
C LEU A 260 -0.27 13.15 14.23
N SER A 261 0.48 14.09 14.79
CA SER A 261 0.07 14.77 16.03
C SER A 261 -1.20 15.60 15.81
N GLU A 262 -1.29 16.33 14.71
CA GLU A 262 -2.49 17.11 14.34
C GLU A 262 -3.71 16.20 14.16
N ILE A 263 -3.56 15.09 13.42
CA ILE A 263 -4.62 14.12 13.20
C ILE A 263 -5.11 13.51 14.52
N ASN A 264 -4.19 13.09 15.39
CA ASN A 264 -4.56 12.41 16.63
C ASN A 264 -5.15 13.36 17.67
N ASN A 265 -4.84 14.65 17.60
CA ASN A 265 -5.41 15.69 18.49
C ASN A 265 -6.72 16.27 17.96
N SER A 266 -7.16 15.89 16.76
CA SER A 266 -8.42 16.35 16.16
C SER A 266 -9.50 15.28 16.27
N ASP A 267 -10.70 15.66 16.69
CA ASP A 267 -11.86 14.76 16.70
C ASP A 267 -12.39 14.52 15.29
N THR A 268 -12.26 15.51 14.39
CA THR A 268 -12.80 15.45 13.02
C THR A 268 -11.73 15.83 12.01
N GLY A 269 -11.79 15.23 10.84
CA GLY A 269 -10.88 15.58 9.75
C GLY A 269 -10.93 14.58 8.61
N ILE A 270 -10.30 14.96 7.49
CA ILE A 270 -10.15 14.09 6.32
C ILE A 270 -8.67 13.79 6.13
N LEU A 271 -8.34 12.52 6.05
CA LEU A 271 -7.01 12.03 5.72
C LEU A 271 -6.98 11.60 4.26
N ILE A 272 -6.01 12.08 3.51
CA ILE A 272 -5.79 11.66 2.12
C ILE A 272 -4.42 11.03 2.02
N GLY A 273 -4.33 9.88 1.38
CA GLY A 273 -3.01 9.35 1.10
C GLY A 273 -2.99 7.97 0.48
N THR A 274 -1.78 7.46 0.39
CA THR A 274 -1.46 6.18 -0.24
C THR A 274 -0.97 5.19 0.83
N GLN A 275 -0.09 4.30 0.47
CA GLN A 275 0.45 3.26 1.37
C GLN A 275 1.09 3.77 2.66
N MET A 276 1.46 5.06 2.74
CA MET A 276 2.00 5.61 3.98
C MET A 276 0.96 5.60 5.11
N LEU A 277 -0.32 5.78 4.79
CA LEU A 277 -1.42 5.68 5.76
C LEU A 277 -1.58 4.28 6.37
N ILE A 278 -1.18 3.26 5.63
CA ILE A 278 -1.32 1.86 6.07
C ILE A 278 -0.25 1.49 7.11
N LYS A 279 0.94 2.10 7.04
CA LYS A 279 2.12 1.65 7.78
C LYS A 279 2.27 2.31 9.15
N GLY A 280 2.17 1.52 10.20
CA GLY A 280 2.67 1.88 11.53
C GLY A 280 1.91 2.97 12.30
N HIS A 281 0.82 3.50 11.75
CA HIS A 281 0.06 4.59 12.39
C HIS A 281 -1.29 4.12 12.90
N ASP A 282 -1.75 4.72 13.96
CA ASP A 282 -3.05 4.46 14.58
C ASP A 282 -3.92 5.71 14.49
N PHE A 283 -5.18 5.53 14.09
CA PHE A 283 -6.16 6.61 13.93
C PHE A 283 -7.43 6.26 14.73
N PRO A 284 -7.47 6.60 16.03
CA PRO A 284 -8.54 6.15 16.92
C PRO A 284 -9.91 6.65 16.52
N ASN A 285 -10.03 7.85 15.94
CA ASN A 285 -11.30 8.46 15.54
C ASN A 285 -11.73 8.15 14.10
N LEU A 286 -11.00 7.26 13.40
CA LEU A 286 -11.28 6.91 12.03
C LEU A 286 -12.45 5.92 11.92
N GLU A 287 -13.57 6.34 11.32
CA GLU A 287 -14.77 5.52 11.12
C GLU A 287 -15.11 5.21 9.67
N LEU A 288 -14.66 6.05 8.74
CA LEU A 288 -14.88 5.82 7.31
C LEU A 288 -13.55 5.72 6.57
N VAL A 289 -13.42 4.70 5.75
CA VAL A 289 -12.38 4.61 4.73
C VAL A 289 -13.04 4.53 3.36
N VAL A 290 -12.74 5.48 2.49
CA VAL A 290 -13.12 5.45 1.07
C VAL A 290 -11.90 5.06 0.26
N THR A 291 -12.01 4.03 -0.55
CA THR A 291 -10.92 3.62 -1.43
C THR A 291 -11.19 4.04 -2.87
N VAL A 292 -10.20 4.67 -3.51
CA VAL A 292 -10.23 5.12 -4.89
C VAL A 292 -9.22 4.34 -5.73
N ASP A 293 -9.45 4.26 -7.04
CA ASP A 293 -8.56 3.60 -8.01
C ASP A 293 -8.30 2.11 -7.74
N VAL A 294 -9.24 1.41 -7.10
CA VAL A 294 -9.13 -0.04 -6.84
C VAL A 294 -9.10 -0.86 -8.13
N ASP A 295 -9.83 -0.42 -9.14
CA ASP A 295 -9.96 -1.09 -10.44
C ASP A 295 -8.62 -1.31 -11.15
N GLN A 296 -7.62 -0.46 -10.88
CA GLN A 296 -6.27 -0.64 -11.42
C GLN A 296 -5.62 -1.94 -10.94
N GLY A 297 -5.93 -2.39 -9.72
CA GLY A 297 -5.47 -3.69 -9.22
C GLY A 297 -6.08 -4.85 -10.00
N ILE A 298 -7.36 -4.75 -10.35
CA ILE A 298 -8.12 -5.79 -11.07
C ILE A 298 -7.69 -5.88 -12.55
N THR A 299 -7.55 -4.71 -13.20
CA THR A 299 -7.28 -4.63 -14.65
C THR A 299 -5.80 -4.65 -15.01
N SER A 300 -4.92 -4.75 -14.04
CA SER A 300 -3.46 -4.74 -14.24
C SER A 300 -2.97 -6.03 -14.91
N LEU A 301 -2.07 -5.88 -15.86
CA LEU A 301 -1.33 -7.01 -16.45
C LEU A 301 -0.25 -7.59 -15.51
N ASN A 302 0.01 -6.93 -14.38
CA ASN A 302 0.94 -7.44 -13.38
C ASN A 302 0.26 -8.52 -12.53
N SER A 303 0.78 -9.74 -12.57
CA SER A 303 0.24 -10.87 -11.81
C SER A 303 0.15 -10.64 -10.29
N SER A 304 0.97 -9.76 -9.72
CA SER A 304 0.91 -9.44 -8.28
C SER A 304 -0.12 -8.36 -7.92
N ALA A 305 -0.71 -7.66 -8.91
CA ALA A 305 -1.53 -6.49 -8.66
C ALA A 305 -2.80 -6.80 -7.83
N VAL A 306 -3.49 -7.90 -8.13
CA VAL A 306 -4.69 -8.34 -7.41
C VAL A 306 -4.34 -8.69 -5.95
N GLU A 307 -3.22 -9.40 -5.75
CA GLU A 307 -2.71 -9.73 -4.41
C GLU A 307 -2.39 -8.48 -3.61
N GLU A 308 -1.64 -7.54 -4.21
CA GLU A 308 -1.28 -6.27 -3.58
C GLU A 308 -2.50 -5.41 -3.25
N MET A 309 -3.49 -5.37 -4.14
CA MET A 309 -4.78 -4.71 -3.91
C MET A 309 -5.49 -5.30 -2.68
N GLY A 310 -5.62 -6.62 -2.62
CA GLY A 310 -6.26 -7.29 -1.49
C GLY A 310 -5.53 -7.03 -0.17
N GLN A 311 -4.21 -7.10 -0.17
CA GLN A 311 -3.37 -6.78 0.99
C GLN A 311 -3.63 -5.36 1.49
N GLN A 312 -3.64 -4.38 0.58
CA GLN A 312 -3.83 -2.97 0.92
C GLN A 312 -5.23 -2.68 1.45
N LEU A 313 -6.27 -3.23 0.80
CA LEU A 313 -7.66 -3.06 1.26
C LEU A 313 -7.86 -3.62 2.67
N ILE A 314 -7.34 -4.79 2.97
CA ILE A 314 -7.44 -5.38 4.32
C ILE A 314 -6.62 -4.59 5.34
N GLN A 315 -5.44 -4.12 4.97
CA GLN A 315 -4.59 -3.34 5.87
C GLN A 315 -5.17 -1.97 6.19
N VAL A 316 -5.69 -1.26 5.18
CA VAL A 316 -6.32 0.04 5.41
C VAL A 316 -7.62 -0.11 6.23
N ALA A 317 -8.38 -1.18 5.97
CA ALA A 317 -9.53 -1.53 6.78
C ALA A 317 -9.16 -1.74 8.25
N GLY A 318 -8.01 -2.37 8.50
CA GLY A 318 -7.48 -2.58 9.85
C GLY A 318 -7.09 -1.29 10.59
N ARG A 319 -7.08 -0.12 9.93
CA ARG A 319 -6.88 1.19 10.56
C ARG A 319 -8.17 1.81 11.08
N ALA A 320 -9.32 1.43 10.53
CA ALA A 320 -10.61 1.95 10.91
C ALA A 320 -11.23 1.19 12.11
N GLY A 321 -12.08 1.86 12.89
CA GLY A 321 -12.93 1.22 13.91
C GLY A 321 -12.25 0.81 15.20
N ARG A 322 -11.12 1.39 15.53
CA ARG A 322 -10.41 1.02 16.76
C ARG A 322 -11.04 1.60 18.03
N SER A 323 -11.77 2.71 17.94
CA SER A 323 -12.45 3.32 19.10
C SER A 323 -13.84 2.75 19.36
N ASP A 324 -14.73 2.64 18.37
CA ASP A 324 -16.16 2.36 18.62
C ASP A 324 -16.70 1.11 17.89
N GLY A 325 -15.94 0.50 16.98
CA GLY A 325 -16.29 -0.76 16.32
C GLY A 325 -17.29 -0.65 15.16
N ASN A 326 -17.68 0.56 14.73
CA ASN A 326 -18.68 0.79 13.68
C ASN A 326 -18.09 1.28 12.35
N ALA A 327 -16.82 1.05 12.10
CA ALA A 327 -16.18 1.56 10.91
C ALA A 327 -16.68 0.92 9.61
N THR A 328 -16.70 1.72 8.56
CA THR A 328 -17.07 1.31 7.21
C THR A 328 -15.90 1.53 6.25
N VAL A 329 -15.67 0.53 5.39
CA VAL A 329 -14.76 0.64 4.25
C VAL A 329 -15.60 0.65 2.99
N LEU A 330 -15.63 1.79 2.30
CA LEU A 330 -16.36 2.00 1.07
C LEU A 330 -15.40 1.84 -0.12
N VAL A 331 -15.57 0.77 -0.87
CA VAL A 331 -14.73 0.45 -2.03
C VAL A 331 -15.44 0.89 -3.29
N GLN A 332 -14.94 1.91 -3.97
CA GLN A 332 -15.45 2.37 -5.25
C GLN A 332 -14.88 1.51 -6.38
N SER A 333 -15.74 0.89 -7.18
CA SER A 333 -15.31 0.04 -8.30
C SER A 333 -16.34 0.00 -9.42
N ARG A 334 -15.87 -0.15 -10.66
CA ARG A 334 -16.67 -0.50 -11.81
C ARG A 334 -16.91 -2.01 -11.93
N TYR A 335 -16.10 -2.79 -11.24
CA TYR A 335 -16.11 -4.26 -11.27
C TYR A 335 -16.74 -4.83 -10.00
N VAL A 336 -17.97 -4.39 -9.67
CA VAL A 336 -18.65 -4.76 -8.41
C VAL A 336 -18.90 -6.25 -8.25
N ASN A 337 -18.93 -6.99 -9.36
CA ASN A 337 -19.13 -8.44 -9.42
C ASN A 337 -17.80 -9.22 -9.53
N ASP A 338 -16.65 -8.54 -9.45
CA ASP A 338 -15.34 -9.22 -9.47
C ASP A 338 -15.21 -10.15 -8.26
N GLN A 339 -14.84 -11.41 -8.52
CA GLN A 339 -14.77 -12.43 -7.48
C GLN A 339 -13.78 -12.08 -6.38
N ASN A 340 -12.66 -11.44 -6.71
CA ASN A 340 -11.65 -11.05 -5.73
C ASN A 340 -12.16 -9.96 -4.79
N LEU A 341 -12.89 -8.96 -5.33
CA LEU A 341 -13.54 -7.94 -4.51
C LEU A 341 -14.63 -8.54 -3.61
N LEU A 342 -15.44 -9.46 -4.12
CA LEU A 342 -16.48 -10.13 -3.33
C LEU A 342 -15.90 -10.96 -2.19
N GLN A 343 -14.77 -11.63 -2.41
CA GLN A 343 -14.06 -12.34 -1.33
C GLN A 343 -13.54 -11.39 -0.25
N LEU A 344 -13.03 -10.22 -0.63
CA LEU A 344 -12.55 -9.19 0.31
C LEU A 344 -13.67 -8.58 1.15
N LYS A 345 -14.93 -8.58 0.65
CA LYS A 345 -16.11 -8.09 1.39
C LYS A 345 -16.31 -8.79 2.73
N SER A 346 -15.88 -10.03 2.86
CA SER A 346 -15.92 -10.77 4.12
C SER A 346 -14.93 -10.24 5.18
N GLY A 347 -13.97 -9.39 4.81
CA GLY A 347 -12.89 -8.93 5.65
C GLY A 347 -11.86 -10.02 6.01
N ASN A 348 -11.97 -11.21 5.42
CA ASN A 348 -11.07 -12.34 5.68
C ASN A 348 -10.03 -12.47 4.55
N TYR A 349 -8.82 -12.01 4.83
CA TYR A 349 -7.72 -12.08 3.88
C TYR A 349 -7.37 -13.52 3.46
N LEU A 350 -7.40 -14.48 4.37
CA LEU A 350 -7.00 -15.86 4.05
C LEU A 350 -7.95 -16.51 3.04
N ASN A 351 -9.25 -16.22 3.12
CA ASN A 351 -10.23 -16.71 2.14
C ASN A 351 -9.95 -16.11 0.75
N PHE A 352 -9.70 -14.81 0.67
CA PHE A 352 -9.29 -14.14 -0.55
C PHE A 352 -8.00 -14.75 -1.12
N ALA A 353 -6.97 -14.90 -0.30
CA ALA A 353 -5.67 -15.44 -0.71
C ALA A 353 -5.78 -16.87 -1.23
N LYS A 354 -6.59 -17.72 -0.58
CA LYS A 354 -6.85 -19.09 -1.02
C LYS A 354 -7.53 -19.10 -2.40
N SER A 355 -8.60 -18.33 -2.56
CA SER A 355 -9.30 -18.20 -3.85
C SER A 355 -8.36 -17.72 -4.96
N LEU A 356 -7.51 -16.74 -4.68
CA LEU A 356 -6.55 -16.23 -5.65
C LEU A 356 -5.45 -17.26 -5.99
N MET A 357 -4.99 -18.06 -5.03
CA MET A 357 -4.05 -19.16 -5.29
C MET A 357 -4.68 -20.23 -6.19
N GLU A 358 -5.93 -20.60 -5.95
CA GLU A 358 -6.68 -21.54 -6.79
C GLU A 358 -6.83 -21.03 -8.22
N GLN A 359 -7.16 -19.74 -8.41
CA GLN A 359 -7.23 -19.09 -9.73
C GLN A 359 -5.88 -19.12 -10.45
N ARG A 360 -4.77 -18.78 -9.75
CA ARG A 360 -3.41 -18.82 -10.32
C ARG A 360 -2.99 -20.25 -10.70
N GLN A 361 -3.32 -21.22 -9.87
CA GLN A 361 -3.03 -22.61 -10.16
C GLN A 361 -3.79 -23.10 -11.40
N ALA A 362 -5.08 -22.76 -11.52
CA ALA A 362 -5.89 -23.10 -12.70
C ALA A 362 -5.36 -22.47 -14.01
N THR A 363 -4.70 -21.31 -13.92
CA THR A 363 -4.10 -20.59 -15.06
C THR A 363 -2.58 -20.81 -15.19
N THR A 364 -2.02 -21.79 -14.47
CA THR A 364 -0.56 -22.09 -14.46
C THR A 364 0.32 -20.90 -14.11
N GLN A 365 -0.19 -19.94 -13.37
CA GLN A 365 0.56 -18.80 -12.88
C GLN A 365 1.27 -19.13 -11.55
N PRO A 366 2.45 -18.54 -11.29
CA PRO A 366 3.13 -18.74 -10.02
C PRO A 366 2.32 -18.09 -8.87
N PRO A 367 2.46 -18.66 -7.66
CA PRO A 367 1.86 -18.11 -6.45
C PRO A 367 2.44 -16.75 -6.07
#